data_0582081456f45c6cee0cc6862a99673f
#
_entry.id   0582081456f45c6cee0cc6862a99673f
#
_cell.length_a   1.000
_cell.length_b   1.000
_cell.length_c   1.000
_cell.angle_alpha   90.00
_cell.angle_beta   90.00
_cell.angle_gamma   90.00
#
_symmetry.space_group_name_H-M   'P 1'
#
loop_
_entity.id
_entity.type
_entity.pdbx_description
1 polymer ?
#
loop_
_entity_poly.entity_id
_entity_poly.type
_entity_poly.pdbx_seq_one_letter_code
_entity_poly.pdbx_strand_id
1 'polypeptide(L)'
;MATSFMHRNTPGVYITEFDAFPPSIVGVQTAVPAFIGYTETAEVSGKPIYFKPIPIGSLADYEAIFGKGFVPNYDIAQIFGSPAGSPPPADSYDFVVEACETLCSPPIVENEYYKLTQPSTNESAFNLYNSLRLFYNNGGANCYIVSVGSYTDQGAHPGGVPITYVDLKKGLDAIADQNGPTILVIPDAVLLNRPADFYQLAEDMLKQCGSTQDRVAILDVYDTETLNQGDPGFSLKMRAIIEDFWTHISGSMFRKYGMAYFPFLNSAVVQPSEILYTNFNIGNRGDAFKTHTLTMLQDDILRVEAQRTYGEDTSQYKRVDKYITDLDPNITDPADTTAVSRLNQNLVNALPILGQIENVIASKIDVLPPSGAMAGVFTLNDQNRGVWNA
;
A
#
# COMPACT_ATOMS: atom_id res chain seq x y z
N MET A 1 52.41 12.62 1.49
CA MET A 1 53.56 12.20 2.34
C MET A 1 54.74 11.95 1.44
N ALA A 2 55.84 12.65 1.67
CA ALA A 2 57.05 12.49 0.84
C ALA A 2 57.72 11.17 1.23
N THR A 3 57.86 10.27 0.27
CA THR A 3 58.58 9.02 0.43
C THR A 3 60.09 9.32 0.52
N SER A 4 60.65 9.12 1.71
CA SER A 4 62.07 9.18 1.94
C SER A 4 62.75 8.01 1.20
N PHE A 5 63.51 8.33 0.13
CA PHE A 5 64.38 7.35 -0.51
C PHE A 5 65.56 7.05 0.43
N MET A 6 65.58 5.87 1.04
CA MET A 6 66.76 5.40 1.76
C MET A 6 67.95 5.31 0.79
N HIS A 7 68.98 6.07 1.08
CA HIS A 7 70.26 5.99 0.37
C HIS A 7 70.90 4.62 0.65
N ARG A 8 70.93 3.74 -0.34
CA ARG A 8 71.55 2.38 -0.24
C ARG A 8 72.92 2.40 -0.86
N ASN A 9 73.91 2.04 -0.04
CA ASN A 9 75.35 2.17 -0.41
C ASN A 9 75.96 0.91 -1.04
N THR A 10 75.21 -0.16 -1.23
CA THR A 10 75.71 -1.41 -1.83
C THR A 10 75.08 -1.66 -3.19
N PRO A 11 75.85 -2.09 -4.21
CA PRO A 11 75.28 -2.50 -5.49
C PRO A 11 74.38 -3.74 -5.29
N GLY A 12 73.18 -3.74 -5.78
CA GLY A 12 72.22 -4.84 -5.69
C GLY A 12 70.86 -4.50 -6.37
N VAL A 13 70.05 -5.51 -6.61
CA VAL A 13 68.70 -5.33 -7.09
C VAL A 13 67.81 -5.13 -5.87
N TYR A 14 67.12 -3.99 -5.80
CA TYR A 14 66.22 -3.64 -4.74
C TYR A 14 64.76 -3.67 -5.29
N ILE A 15 63.98 -4.55 -4.77
CA ILE A 15 62.55 -4.62 -5.09
C ILE A 15 61.84 -3.69 -4.08
N THR A 16 61.16 -2.67 -4.60
CA THR A 16 60.27 -1.83 -3.80
C THR A 16 58.84 -2.13 -4.27
N GLU A 17 58.07 -2.73 -3.43
CA GLU A 17 56.63 -2.91 -3.67
C GLU A 17 55.93 -1.59 -3.36
N PHE A 18 55.26 -1.06 -4.36
CA PHE A 18 54.31 0.04 -4.18
C PHE A 18 52.93 -0.55 -4.25
N ASP A 19 52.15 -0.38 -3.20
CA ASP A 19 50.72 -0.56 -3.30
C ASP A 19 50.20 0.46 -4.32
N ALA A 20 49.92 -0.02 -5.53
CA ALA A 20 49.44 0.78 -6.64
C ALA A 20 48.00 1.33 -6.38
N PHE A 21 47.34 0.77 -5.40
CA PHE A 21 46.01 1.20 -4.97
C PHE A 21 46.06 1.54 -3.49
N PRO A 22 45.61 2.75 -3.09
CA PRO A 22 45.34 3.01 -1.68
C PRO A 22 44.34 1.96 -1.21
N PRO A 23 44.46 1.42 0.02
CA PRO A 23 43.46 0.54 0.58
C PRO A 23 42.15 1.32 0.72
N SER A 24 41.34 1.31 -0.31
CA SER A 24 40.00 1.84 -0.25
C SER A 24 39.09 0.75 0.33
N ILE A 25 38.86 0.80 1.62
CA ILE A 25 37.70 0.08 2.20
C ILE A 25 36.47 0.79 1.63
N VAL A 26 35.91 0.21 0.59
CA VAL A 26 34.60 0.65 0.09
C VAL A 26 33.59 0.20 1.14
N GLY A 27 32.89 1.16 1.77
CA GLY A 27 31.79 0.85 2.67
C GLY A 27 30.71 0.07 1.90
N VAL A 28 30.45 -1.16 2.31
CA VAL A 28 29.33 -1.94 1.78
C VAL A 28 28.08 -1.45 2.47
N GLN A 29 27.01 -1.17 1.70
CA GLN A 29 25.71 -0.85 2.27
C GLN A 29 25.21 -2.05 3.09
N THR A 30 24.80 -1.81 4.33
CA THR A 30 24.48 -2.86 5.29
C THR A 30 22.98 -3.02 5.55
N ALA A 31 22.17 -1.97 5.31
CA ALA A 31 20.73 -2.03 5.42
C ALA A 31 20.09 -1.90 4.03
N VAL A 32 20.16 -2.95 3.24
CA VAL A 32 19.58 -3.05 1.90
C VAL A 32 18.39 -4.00 1.95
N PRO A 33 17.15 -3.51 1.98
CA PRO A 33 15.98 -4.37 2.03
C PRO A 33 15.68 -4.98 0.67
N ALA A 34 15.10 -6.19 0.71
CA ALA A 34 14.41 -6.82 -0.40
C ALA A 34 12.91 -6.86 -0.10
N PHE A 35 12.14 -6.16 -0.89
CA PHE A 35 10.69 -6.15 -0.84
C PHE A 35 10.13 -7.19 -1.81
N ILE A 36 9.24 -8.05 -1.31
CA ILE A 36 8.61 -9.13 -2.07
C ILE A 36 7.10 -8.92 -2.01
N GLY A 37 6.44 -8.94 -3.16
CA GLY A 37 4.98 -8.75 -3.23
C GLY A 37 4.47 -8.59 -4.65
N TYR A 38 3.19 -8.25 -4.76
CA TYR A 38 2.52 -8.01 -6.02
C TYR A 38 2.74 -6.59 -6.53
N THR A 39 2.69 -6.40 -7.85
CA THR A 39 2.94 -5.13 -8.53
C THR A 39 1.91 -4.90 -9.63
N GLU A 40 1.76 -3.69 -10.16
CA GLU A 40 0.88 -3.43 -11.30
C GLU A 40 1.37 -4.17 -12.54
N THR A 41 2.66 -4.03 -12.82
CA THR A 41 3.38 -4.69 -13.91
C THR A 41 4.71 -5.22 -13.41
N ALA A 42 5.38 -6.03 -14.18
CA ALA A 42 6.78 -6.43 -13.94
C ALA A 42 7.43 -6.71 -15.29
N GLU A 43 7.88 -5.64 -15.97
CA GLU A 43 8.37 -5.75 -17.33
C GLU A 43 9.55 -4.81 -17.58
N VAL A 44 10.56 -5.34 -18.26
CA VAL A 44 11.71 -4.55 -18.74
C VAL A 44 11.90 -4.85 -20.23
N SER A 45 11.83 -3.81 -21.06
CA SER A 45 11.99 -3.91 -22.52
C SER A 45 11.10 -4.98 -23.16
N GLY A 46 9.82 -5.04 -22.76
CA GLY A 46 8.84 -5.97 -23.29
C GLY A 46 9.01 -7.43 -22.81
N LYS A 47 9.79 -7.66 -21.76
CA LYS A 47 10.00 -9.00 -21.19
C LYS A 47 9.57 -9.04 -19.72
N PRO A 48 8.74 -10.02 -19.32
CA PRO A 48 8.33 -10.17 -17.93
C PRO A 48 9.52 -10.56 -17.04
N ILE A 49 9.56 -9.95 -15.87
CA ILE A 49 10.63 -10.12 -14.89
C ILE A 49 10.12 -10.63 -13.54
N TYR A 50 8.97 -11.32 -13.52
CA TYR A 50 8.47 -11.93 -12.29
C TYR A 50 9.49 -12.88 -11.67
N PHE A 51 9.50 -12.95 -10.34
CA PHE A 51 10.41 -13.77 -9.54
C PHE A 51 11.91 -13.49 -9.81
N LYS A 52 12.24 -12.25 -10.16
CA LYS A 52 13.62 -11.80 -10.32
C LYS A 52 13.91 -10.63 -9.39
N PRO A 53 14.97 -10.70 -8.59
CA PRO A 53 15.41 -9.56 -7.78
C PRO A 53 15.92 -8.43 -8.67
N ILE A 54 15.26 -7.29 -8.64
CA ILE A 54 15.63 -6.09 -9.41
C ILE A 54 16.06 -5.00 -8.43
N PRO A 55 17.30 -4.50 -8.52
CA PRO A 55 17.74 -3.39 -7.70
C PRO A 55 17.13 -2.07 -8.21
N ILE A 56 16.67 -1.24 -7.29
CA ILE A 56 16.16 0.12 -7.56
C ILE A 56 16.76 1.10 -6.54
N GLY A 57 16.87 2.37 -6.94
CA GLY A 57 17.40 3.43 -6.09
C GLY A 57 16.38 4.49 -5.71
N SER A 58 15.20 4.48 -6.33
CA SER A 58 14.16 5.48 -6.11
C SER A 58 12.76 4.93 -6.37
N LEU A 59 11.74 5.64 -5.87
CA LEU A 59 10.34 5.34 -6.19
C LEU A 59 10.06 5.50 -7.69
N ALA A 60 10.70 6.46 -8.36
CA ALA A 60 10.56 6.66 -9.80
C ALA A 60 11.10 5.46 -10.61
N ASP A 61 12.19 4.85 -10.16
CA ASP A 61 12.70 3.61 -10.77
C ASP A 61 11.69 2.47 -10.61
N TYR A 62 11.06 2.38 -9.44
CA TYR A 62 10.01 1.41 -9.19
C TYR A 62 8.84 1.62 -10.16
N GLU A 63 8.28 2.83 -10.22
CA GLU A 63 7.12 3.14 -11.07
C GLU A 63 7.39 2.89 -12.55
N ALA A 64 8.61 3.14 -13.02
CA ALA A 64 9.00 2.88 -14.40
C ALA A 64 9.03 1.39 -14.77
N ILE A 65 9.25 0.49 -13.82
CA ILE A 65 9.39 -0.96 -14.05
C ILE A 65 8.16 -1.73 -13.59
N PHE A 66 7.61 -1.34 -12.43
CA PHE A 66 6.59 -2.09 -11.71
C PHE A 66 5.21 -1.41 -11.67
N GLY A 67 5.12 -0.17 -12.18
CA GLY A 67 3.88 0.60 -12.17
C GLY A 67 3.57 1.24 -10.82
N LYS A 68 2.31 1.59 -10.62
CA LYS A 68 1.81 2.29 -9.44
C LYS A 68 1.14 1.36 -8.44
N GLY A 69 0.65 1.94 -7.35
CA GLY A 69 -0.13 1.23 -6.33
C GLY A 69 -1.53 0.87 -6.81
N PHE A 70 -2.05 -0.19 -6.24
CA PHE A 70 -3.44 -0.60 -6.44
C PHE A 70 -4.34 0.22 -5.53
N VAL A 71 -5.40 0.78 -6.09
CA VAL A 71 -6.47 1.41 -5.32
C VAL A 71 -7.67 0.47 -5.34
N PRO A 72 -8.07 -0.06 -4.18
CA PRO A 72 -9.22 -0.98 -4.10
C PRO A 72 -10.52 -0.25 -4.47
N ASN A 73 -11.50 -1.02 -4.93
CA ASN A 73 -12.84 -0.54 -5.13
C ASN A 73 -13.63 -0.56 -3.82
N TYR A 74 -14.60 0.35 -3.70
CA TYR A 74 -15.44 0.48 -2.52
C TYR A 74 -16.92 0.48 -2.90
N ASP A 75 -17.70 -0.22 -2.08
CA ASP A 75 -19.17 -0.17 -2.13
C ASP A 75 -19.65 0.96 -1.25
N ILE A 76 -20.60 1.75 -1.76
CA ILE A 76 -21.33 2.74 -0.99
C ILE A 76 -22.58 2.06 -0.46
N ALA A 77 -22.79 2.03 0.85
CA ALA A 77 -23.96 1.44 1.49
C ALA A 77 -24.63 2.44 2.42
N GLN A 78 -25.95 2.63 2.28
CA GLN A 78 -26.72 3.45 3.21
C GLN A 78 -26.88 2.71 4.55
N ILE A 79 -26.69 3.43 5.65
CA ILE A 79 -26.79 2.92 7.01
C ILE A 79 -27.99 3.56 7.69
N PHE A 80 -28.80 2.73 8.32
CA PHE A 80 -30.02 3.18 9.02
C PHE A 80 -29.84 3.07 10.53
N GLY A 81 -30.32 4.08 11.26
CA GLY A 81 -30.35 4.05 12.71
C GLY A 81 -31.39 3.08 13.27
N SER A 82 -31.17 2.66 14.50
CA SER A 82 -32.13 1.83 15.24
C SER A 82 -32.47 2.49 16.60
N PRO A 83 -33.69 2.91 16.87
CA PRO A 83 -34.92 2.75 16.02
C PRO A 83 -34.91 3.58 14.74
N ALA A 84 -35.74 3.21 13.77
CA ALA A 84 -35.89 3.95 12.50
C ALA A 84 -36.12 5.44 12.74
N GLY A 85 -35.46 6.32 11.98
CA GLY A 85 -35.51 7.78 12.14
C GLY A 85 -34.56 8.35 13.20
N SER A 86 -33.78 7.52 13.92
CA SER A 86 -32.68 7.98 14.77
C SER A 86 -31.34 7.94 14.01
N PRO A 87 -30.39 8.86 14.29
CA PRO A 87 -29.09 8.77 13.68
C PRO A 87 -28.36 7.48 14.13
N PRO A 88 -27.65 6.78 13.21
CA PRO A 88 -26.83 5.66 13.58
C PRO A 88 -25.66 6.11 14.47
N PRO A 89 -24.99 5.20 15.22
CA PRO A 89 -23.80 5.53 15.99
C PRO A 89 -22.72 6.21 15.11
N ALA A 90 -22.03 7.19 15.65
CA ALA A 90 -21.07 8.02 14.90
C ALA A 90 -19.91 7.24 14.25
N ASP A 91 -19.58 6.07 14.79
CA ASP A 91 -18.53 5.15 14.30
C ASP A 91 -19.05 4.10 13.29
N SER A 92 -20.35 4.12 12.99
CA SER A 92 -20.97 3.15 12.07
C SER A 92 -21.04 3.63 10.62
N TYR A 93 -20.83 4.92 10.35
CA TYR A 93 -20.88 5.52 9.00
C TYR A 93 -19.61 6.34 8.73
N ASP A 94 -19.32 6.57 7.45
CA ASP A 94 -18.12 7.29 7.00
C ASP A 94 -18.44 8.72 6.57
N PHE A 95 -19.62 8.99 6.01
CA PHE A 95 -20.05 10.34 5.63
C PHE A 95 -21.57 10.48 5.66
N VAL A 96 -22.05 11.73 5.60
CA VAL A 96 -23.48 12.09 5.71
C VAL A 96 -23.86 12.97 4.55
N VAL A 97 -25.02 12.68 3.94
CA VAL A 97 -25.74 13.61 3.05
C VAL A 97 -26.80 14.30 3.90
N GLU A 98 -26.66 15.61 4.08
CA GLU A 98 -27.58 16.37 4.91
C GLU A 98 -28.95 16.51 4.26
N ALA A 99 -30.00 16.60 5.09
CA ALA A 99 -31.34 16.82 4.64
C ALA A 99 -31.51 18.05 3.73
N CYS A 100 -32.33 17.94 2.70
CA CYS A 100 -32.55 18.97 1.71
C CYS A 100 -34.04 19.02 1.34
N GLU A 101 -34.85 19.70 2.16
CA GLU A 101 -36.31 19.71 2.00
C GLU A 101 -36.80 20.69 0.94
N THR A 102 -36.13 21.84 0.80
CA THR A 102 -36.68 22.96 0.01
C THR A 102 -35.98 23.17 -1.33
N LEU A 103 -34.75 22.69 -1.49
CA LEU A 103 -33.93 22.90 -2.69
C LEU A 103 -33.78 21.62 -3.54
N CYS A 104 -34.19 20.47 -3.03
CA CYS A 104 -34.06 19.20 -3.70
C CYS A 104 -35.40 18.63 -4.20
N SER A 105 -35.35 17.91 -5.32
CA SER A 105 -36.50 17.23 -5.91
C SER A 105 -36.10 15.80 -6.34
N PRO A 106 -36.59 14.76 -5.66
CA PRO A 106 -37.49 14.80 -4.48
C PRO A 106 -36.76 15.32 -3.21
N PRO A 107 -37.54 15.90 -2.26
CA PRO A 107 -36.97 16.40 -1.01
C PRO A 107 -36.43 15.25 -0.14
N ILE A 108 -35.25 15.46 0.46
CA ILE A 108 -34.67 14.58 1.48
C ILE A 108 -35.05 15.16 2.86
N VAL A 109 -35.91 14.48 3.58
CA VAL A 109 -36.50 14.98 4.83
C VAL A 109 -35.57 14.77 6.03
N GLU A 110 -34.67 13.76 5.97
CA GLU A 110 -33.76 13.40 7.05
C GLU A 110 -32.35 13.23 6.49
N ASN A 111 -31.35 13.38 7.35
CA ASN A 111 -29.95 13.09 6.99
C ASN A 111 -29.78 11.62 6.62
N GLU A 112 -29.07 11.38 5.54
CA GLU A 112 -28.75 10.04 5.08
C GLU A 112 -27.27 9.72 5.40
N TYR A 113 -27.04 8.55 5.96
CA TYR A 113 -25.75 8.09 6.45
C TYR A 113 -25.20 6.98 5.56
N TYR A 114 -23.95 7.09 5.17
CA TYR A 114 -23.32 6.17 4.23
C TYR A 114 -22.02 5.60 4.77
N LYS A 115 -21.76 4.34 4.44
CA LYS A 115 -20.54 3.62 4.76
C LYS A 115 -19.88 3.12 3.51
N LEU A 116 -18.55 3.26 3.46
CA LEU A 116 -17.69 2.71 2.43
C LEU A 116 -17.14 1.36 2.90
N THR A 117 -17.49 0.30 2.20
CA THR A 117 -17.03 -1.04 2.50
C THR A 117 -16.27 -1.60 1.30
N GLN A 118 -15.16 -2.26 1.56
CA GLN A 118 -14.57 -3.09 0.51
C GLN A 118 -15.49 -4.27 0.24
N PRO A 119 -15.67 -4.62 -1.03
CA PRO A 119 -16.44 -5.79 -1.39
C PRO A 119 -15.85 -7.06 -0.76
N SER A 120 -16.69 -7.87 -0.12
CA SER A 120 -16.27 -9.04 0.66
C SER A 120 -15.77 -10.23 -0.16
N THR A 121 -15.74 -10.14 -1.48
CA THR A 121 -15.37 -11.24 -2.36
C THR A 121 -14.01 -11.05 -2.99
N ASN A 122 -12.98 -11.64 -2.37
CA ASN A 122 -11.64 -11.86 -2.96
C ASN A 122 -10.91 -10.62 -3.50
N GLU A 123 -11.25 -9.42 -3.04
CA GLU A 123 -10.52 -8.23 -3.41
C GLU A 123 -9.38 -8.02 -2.44
N SER A 124 -8.16 -8.07 -2.98
CA SER A 124 -6.96 -7.87 -2.19
C SER A 124 -6.63 -6.38 -2.13
N ALA A 125 -6.31 -5.88 -0.97
CA ALA A 125 -5.44 -4.72 -0.88
C ALA A 125 -4.01 -5.20 -1.13
N PHE A 126 -3.15 -4.37 -1.69
CA PHE A 126 -1.74 -4.70 -1.91
C PHE A 126 -0.89 -3.66 -1.19
N ASN A 127 -0.06 -4.11 -0.27
CA ASN A 127 0.71 -3.21 0.60
C ASN A 127 2.09 -2.85 0.06
N LEU A 128 2.63 -3.59 -0.92
CA LEU A 128 4.01 -3.44 -1.36
C LEU A 128 4.35 -2.01 -1.78
N TYR A 129 3.56 -1.40 -2.68
CA TYR A 129 3.82 -0.05 -3.17
C TYR A 129 3.78 1.01 -2.07
N ASN A 130 2.76 0.99 -1.23
CA ASN A 130 2.61 1.96 -0.14
C ASN A 130 3.65 1.73 0.96
N SER A 131 4.05 0.49 1.24
CA SER A 131 5.18 0.18 2.12
C SER A 131 6.51 0.70 1.57
N LEU A 132 6.68 0.68 0.25
CA LEU A 132 7.85 1.26 -0.41
C LEU A 132 7.84 2.80 -0.31
N ARG A 133 6.67 3.45 -0.44
CA ARG A 133 6.53 4.90 -0.16
C ARG A 133 6.92 5.22 1.30
N LEU A 134 6.47 4.41 2.26
CA LEU A 134 6.90 4.54 3.66
C LEU A 134 8.43 4.35 3.81
N PHE A 135 9.01 3.39 3.12
CA PHE A 135 10.45 3.16 3.11
C PHE A 135 11.21 4.42 2.68
N TYR A 136 10.91 4.98 1.52
CA TYR A 136 11.59 6.18 1.02
C TYR A 136 11.31 7.41 1.87
N ASN A 137 10.11 7.60 2.38
CA ASN A 137 9.76 8.71 3.27
C ASN A 137 10.51 8.66 4.62
N ASN A 138 10.95 7.47 5.03
CA ASN A 138 11.71 7.28 6.28
C ASN A 138 13.23 7.14 6.05
N GLY A 139 13.73 7.59 4.90
CA GLY A 139 15.16 7.66 4.60
C GLY A 139 15.72 6.42 3.90
N GLY A 140 14.85 5.65 3.29
CA GLY A 140 15.22 4.54 2.41
C GLY A 140 16.08 4.99 1.23
N ALA A 141 16.93 4.09 0.76
CA ALA A 141 17.81 4.31 -0.38
C ALA A 141 17.71 3.13 -1.36
N ASN A 142 18.82 2.45 -1.65
CA ASN A 142 18.80 1.28 -2.53
C ASN A 142 18.04 0.11 -1.88
N CYS A 143 17.23 -0.58 -2.67
CA CYS A 143 16.56 -1.80 -2.27
C CYS A 143 16.39 -2.73 -3.47
N TYR A 144 15.97 -3.96 -3.21
CA TYR A 144 15.58 -4.92 -4.23
C TYR A 144 14.08 -5.12 -4.23
N ILE A 145 13.49 -5.28 -5.42
CA ILE A 145 12.08 -5.63 -5.60
C ILE A 145 11.99 -7.00 -6.25
N VAL A 146 11.15 -7.86 -5.71
CA VAL A 146 10.77 -9.14 -6.31
C VAL A 146 9.27 -9.15 -6.51
N SER A 147 8.84 -8.91 -7.75
CA SER A 147 7.43 -9.05 -8.11
C SER A 147 7.05 -10.52 -8.21
N VAL A 148 5.98 -10.91 -7.53
CA VAL A 148 5.45 -12.28 -7.54
C VAL A 148 4.23 -12.45 -8.44
N GLY A 149 3.66 -11.36 -8.92
CA GLY A 149 2.51 -11.34 -9.81
C GLY A 149 1.99 -9.94 -10.06
N SER A 150 1.07 -9.82 -11.02
CA SER A 150 0.33 -8.58 -11.24
C SER A 150 -0.88 -8.49 -10.30
N TYR A 151 -1.36 -7.26 -10.06
CA TYR A 151 -2.59 -7.02 -9.29
C TYR A 151 -3.83 -7.66 -9.93
N THR A 152 -3.84 -7.78 -11.25
CA THR A 152 -4.97 -8.32 -12.00
C THR A 152 -4.52 -9.41 -12.97
N ASP A 153 -5.40 -10.33 -13.30
CA ASP A 153 -5.19 -11.43 -14.24
C ASP A 153 -6.08 -11.32 -15.50
N GLN A 154 -6.01 -10.18 -16.19
CA GLN A 154 -6.71 -9.94 -17.45
C GLN A 154 -8.24 -10.19 -17.40
N GLY A 155 -8.88 -9.93 -16.27
CA GLY A 155 -10.33 -9.94 -16.11
C GLY A 155 -10.93 -11.12 -15.35
N ALA A 156 -10.16 -12.13 -14.97
CA ALA A 156 -10.67 -13.19 -14.10
C ALA A 156 -10.86 -12.70 -12.65
N HIS A 157 -9.99 -11.77 -12.18
CA HIS A 157 -10.08 -11.15 -10.87
C HIS A 157 -9.95 -9.62 -10.98
N PRO A 158 -10.99 -8.92 -11.41
CA PRO A 158 -10.93 -7.48 -11.64
C PRO A 158 -10.79 -6.63 -10.37
N GLY A 159 -11.16 -7.18 -9.22
CA GLY A 159 -10.92 -6.58 -7.90
C GLY A 159 -9.55 -6.88 -7.30
N GLY A 160 -8.65 -7.47 -8.09
CA GLY A 160 -7.34 -7.90 -7.65
C GLY A 160 -7.24 -9.42 -7.49
N VAL A 161 -6.09 -9.97 -7.85
CA VAL A 161 -5.81 -11.41 -7.66
C VAL A 161 -5.71 -11.75 -6.18
N PRO A 162 -6.12 -12.96 -5.75
CA PRO A 162 -5.92 -13.38 -4.38
C PRO A 162 -4.42 -13.54 -4.08
N ILE A 163 -3.99 -12.98 -2.96
CA ILE A 163 -2.62 -13.14 -2.46
C ILE A 163 -2.45 -14.58 -1.97
N THR A 164 -1.43 -15.28 -2.48
CA THR A 164 -1.18 -16.68 -2.13
C THR A 164 0.17 -16.87 -1.44
N TYR A 165 0.20 -17.78 -0.46
CA TYR A 165 1.46 -18.22 0.16
C TYR A 165 2.46 -18.75 -0.88
N VAL A 166 1.97 -19.48 -1.89
CA VAL A 166 2.82 -20.13 -2.91
C VAL A 166 3.59 -19.09 -3.71
N ASP A 167 2.96 -18.01 -4.10
CA ASP A 167 3.61 -16.97 -4.92
C ASP A 167 4.58 -16.14 -4.08
N LEU A 168 4.19 -15.76 -2.85
CA LEU A 168 5.10 -15.07 -1.92
C LEU A 168 6.32 -15.93 -1.58
N LYS A 169 6.11 -17.24 -1.36
CA LYS A 169 7.21 -18.20 -1.11
C LYS A 169 8.16 -18.32 -2.30
N LYS A 170 7.65 -18.39 -3.53
CA LYS A 170 8.50 -18.38 -4.74
C LYS A 170 9.33 -17.09 -4.84
N GLY A 171 8.73 -15.95 -4.50
CA GLY A 171 9.43 -14.67 -4.44
C GLY A 171 10.56 -14.68 -3.40
N LEU A 172 10.27 -15.25 -2.23
CA LEU A 172 11.26 -15.45 -1.17
C LEU A 172 12.41 -16.38 -1.62
N ASP A 173 12.10 -17.46 -2.31
CA ASP A 173 13.12 -18.38 -2.84
C ASP A 173 13.97 -17.73 -3.92
N ALA A 174 13.38 -16.87 -4.73
CA ALA A 174 14.13 -16.17 -5.80
C ALA A 174 15.21 -15.21 -5.28
N ILE A 175 15.09 -14.70 -4.05
CA ILE A 175 16.09 -13.82 -3.43
C ILE A 175 17.15 -14.61 -2.65
N ALA A 176 17.01 -15.92 -2.46
CA ALA A 176 17.87 -16.71 -1.59
C ALA A 176 19.36 -16.65 -1.99
N ASP A 177 19.62 -16.78 -3.28
CA ASP A 177 21.00 -16.80 -3.83
C ASP A 177 21.51 -15.40 -4.22
N GLN A 178 20.70 -14.35 -3.99
CA GLN A 178 21.10 -12.98 -4.33
C GLN A 178 22.01 -12.39 -3.25
N ASN A 179 23.22 -12.02 -3.64
CA ASN A 179 24.12 -11.26 -2.78
C ASN A 179 23.69 -9.77 -2.75
N GLY A 180 23.72 -9.16 -1.58
CA GLY A 180 23.43 -7.73 -1.40
C GLY A 180 22.26 -7.42 -0.48
N PRO A 181 21.08 -8.07 -0.60
CA PRO A 181 20.00 -7.87 0.35
C PRO A 181 20.40 -8.32 1.76
N THR A 182 20.15 -7.45 2.73
CA THR A 182 20.43 -7.74 4.16
C THR A 182 19.17 -7.74 5.03
N ILE A 183 18.05 -7.31 4.47
CA ILE A 183 16.75 -7.28 5.16
C ILE A 183 15.70 -7.86 4.23
N LEU A 184 14.86 -8.77 4.73
CA LEU A 184 13.70 -9.32 4.02
C LEU A 184 12.42 -8.64 4.51
N VAL A 185 11.57 -8.19 3.58
CA VAL A 185 10.31 -7.52 3.87
C VAL A 185 9.22 -8.05 2.92
N ILE A 186 8.12 -8.57 3.45
CA ILE A 186 6.98 -9.06 2.68
C ILE A 186 5.70 -8.38 3.21
N PRO A 187 5.39 -7.14 2.81
CA PRO A 187 4.26 -6.39 3.37
C PRO A 187 2.90 -7.01 3.05
N ASP A 188 2.81 -7.76 1.95
CA ASP A 188 1.59 -8.45 1.53
C ASP A 188 1.32 -9.73 2.35
N ALA A 189 2.26 -10.20 3.18
CA ALA A 189 2.10 -11.41 3.99
C ALA A 189 0.90 -11.33 4.95
N VAL A 190 0.63 -10.15 5.53
CA VAL A 190 -0.49 -9.93 6.46
C VAL A 190 -1.86 -10.03 5.80
N LEU A 191 -1.91 -10.00 4.47
CA LEU A 191 -3.14 -10.12 3.68
C LEU A 191 -3.46 -11.56 3.25
N LEU A 192 -2.67 -12.53 3.70
CA LEU A 192 -2.96 -13.94 3.47
C LEU A 192 -4.24 -14.35 4.20
N ASN A 193 -5.17 -14.99 3.48
CA ASN A 193 -6.50 -15.35 4.00
C ASN A 193 -6.47 -16.33 5.18
N ARG A 194 -5.38 -17.10 5.34
CA ARG A 194 -5.24 -18.09 6.41
C ARG A 194 -4.07 -17.74 7.32
N PRO A 195 -4.29 -17.59 8.63
CA PRO A 195 -3.21 -17.35 9.59
C PRO A 195 -2.08 -18.38 9.49
N ALA A 196 -2.41 -19.65 9.22
CA ALA A 196 -1.41 -20.71 9.06
C ALA A 196 -0.43 -20.45 7.90
N ASP A 197 -0.91 -19.87 6.79
CA ASP A 197 -0.07 -19.53 5.62
C ASP A 197 0.86 -18.36 5.95
N PHE A 198 0.36 -17.36 6.71
CA PHE A 198 1.17 -16.27 7.20
C PHE A 198 2.31 -16.76 8.11
N TYR A 199 1.99 -17.56 9.12
CA TYR A 199 3.00 -18.08 10.04
C TYR A 199 4.00 -19.02 9.37
N GLN A 200 3.54 -19.82 8.39
CA GLN A 200 4.44 -20.65 7.59
C GLN A 200 5.42 -19.78 6.76
N LEU A 201 4.94 -18.69 6.15
CA LEU A 201 5.78 -17.77 5.39
C LEU A 201 6.79 -17.06 6.32
N ALA A 202 6.36 -16.62 7.49
CA ALA A 202 7.24 -16.02 8.49
C ALA A 202 8.36 -16.97 8.93
N GLU A 203 8.03 -18.25 9.17
CA GLU A 203 9.04 -19.27 9.49
C GLU A 203 9.99 -19.52 8.32
N ASP A 204 9.51 -19.51 7.08
CA ASP A 204 10.34 -19.67 5.89
C ASP A 204 11.30 -18.47 5.69
N MET A 205 10.87 -17.24 6.00
CA MET A 205 11.74 -16.05 6.04
C MET A 205 12.85 -16.23 7.08
N LEU A 206 12.49 -16.64 8.30
CA LEU A 206 13.46 -16.89 9.37
C LEU A 206 14.44 -18.00 9.04
N LYS A 207 13.98 -19.11 8.43
CA LYS A 207 14.83 -20.21 7.96
C LYS A 207 15.83 -19.74 6.89
N GLN A 208 15.37 -18.96 5.92
CA GLN A 208 16.26 -18.42 4.90
C GLN A 208 17.35 -17.56 5.54
N CYS A 209 16.99 -16.61 6.42
CA CYS A 209 17.95 -15.79 7.15
C CYS A 209 18.92 -16.63 7.97
N GLY A 210 18.44 -17.69 8.61
CA GLY A 210 19.27 -18.62 9.40
C GLY A 210 20.22 -19.46 8.57
N SER A 211 19.85 -19.79 7.32
CA SER A 211 20.71 -20.56 6.41
C SER A 211 21.78 -19.71 5.74
N THR A 212 21.43 -18.47 5.35
CA THR A 212 22.36 -17.55 4.69
C THR A 212 23.26 -16.80 5.69
N GLN A 213 22.73 -16.48 6.88
CA GLN A 213 23.41 -15.76 7.97
C GLN A 213 23.94 -14.36 7.59
N ASP A 214 23.43 -13.80 6.50
CA ASP A 214 23.82 -12.50 5.95
C ASP A 214 22.68 -11.47 5.99
N ARG A 215 21.49 -11.90 6.44
CA ARG A 215 20.26 -11.09 6.42
C ARG A 215 19.35 -11.36 7.61
N VAL A 216 18.43 -10.45 7.83
CA VAL A 216 17.38 -10.52 8.86
C VAL A 216 16.01 -10.31 8.23
N ALA A 217 14.96 -10.80 8.88
CA ALA A 217 13.58 -10.60 8.45
C ALA A 217 12.90 -9.55 9.31
N ILE A 218 12.20 -8.59 8.68
CA ILE A 218 11.23 -7.73 9.35
C ILE A 218 9.86 -8.37 9.16
N LEU A 219 9.20 -8.69 10.27
CA LEU A 219 7.88 -9.31 10.31
C LEU A 219 6.86 -8.29 10.80
N ASP A 220 5.77 -8.16 10.08
CA ASP A 220 4.57 -7.49 10.57
C ASP A 220 3.75 -8.50 11.39
N VAL A 221 2.89 -8.00 12.28
CA VAL A 221 2.04 -8.89 13.09
C VAL A 221 0.67 -9.01 12.42
N TYR A 222 0.21 -10.25 12.21
CA TYR A 222 -1.04 -10.57 11.53
C TYR A 222 -2.27 -10.06 12.30
N ASP A 223 -3.35 -9.70 11.58
CA ASP A 223 -4.66 -9.25 12.12
C ASP A 223 -4.61 -7.94 12.92
N THR A 224 -3.61 -7.10 12.69
CA THR A 224 -3.46 -5.84 13.42
C THR A 224 -4.18 -4.66 12.76
N GLU A 225 -4.57 -4.77 11.51
CA GLU A 225 -5.37 -3.78 10.78
C GLU A 225 -6.77 -3.60 11.39
N THR A 226 -7.28 -4.62 12.09
CA THR A 226 -8.60 -4.58 12.75
C THR A 226 -8.59 -3.88 14.11
N LEU A 227 -7.40 -3.48 14.62
CA LEU A 227 -7.26 -2.83 15.91
C LEU A 227 -7.62 -1.35 15.83
N ASN A 228 -8.67 -0.96 16.55
CA ASN A 228 -9.03 0.42 16.75
C ASN A 228 -8.96 0.78 18.24
N GLN A 229 -8.23 1.84 18.58
CA GLN A 229 -8.07 2.31 19.96
C GLN A 229 -9.40 2.67 20.65
N GLY A 230 -10.43 3.05 19.87
CA GLY A 230 -11.77 3.36 20.37
C GLY A 230 -12.64 2.14 20.67
N ASP A 231 -12.23 0.95 20.24
CA ASP A 231 -13.06 -0.24 20.38
C ASP A 231 -13.19 -0.72 21.84
N PRO A 232 -14.39 -1.10 22.28
CA PRO A 232 -14.55 -1.83 23.52
C PRO A 232 -13.71 -3.14 23.48
N GLY A 233 -12.82 -3.30 24.45
CA GLY A 233 -11.95 -4.48 24.53
C GLY A 233 -10.66 -4.41 23.70
N PHE A 234 -10.28 -3.24 23.19
CA PHE A 234 -9.02 -3.01 22.47
C PHE A 234 -7.81 -3.71 23.13
N SER A 235 -7.61 -3.51 24.45
CA SER A 235 -6.50 -4.12 25.17
C SER A 235 -6.53 -5.66 25.18
N LEU A 236 -7.72 -6.26 25.19
CA LEU A 236 -7.87 -7.72 25.13
C LEU A 236 -7.59 -8.26 23.72
N LYS A 237 -8.11 -7.60 22.69
CA LYS A 237 -7.81 -7.93 21.29
C LYS A 237 -6.31 -7.82 21.02
N MET A 238 -5.70 -6.71 21.41
CA MET A 238 -4.25 -6.49 21.27
C MET A 238 -3.44 -7.59 21.93
N ARG A 239 -3.78 -7.95 23.18
CA ARG A 239 -3.09 -9.04 23.89
C ARG A 239 -3.25 -10.37 23.18
N ALA A 240 -4.45 -10.70 22.70
CA ALA A 240 -4.71 -11.96 22.00
C ALA A 240 -3.88 -12.07 20.71
N ILE A 241 -3.77 -11.00 19.92
CA ILE A 241 -2.94 -10.94 18.72
C ILE A 241 -1.46 -11.16 19.06
N ILE A 242 -0.95 -10.49 20.09
CA ILE A 242 0.45 -10.65 20.50
C ILE A 242 0.72 -12.06 21.02
N GLU A 243 -0.18 -12.64 21.80
CA GLU A 243 -0.06 -14.01 22.31
C GLU A 243 -0.12 -15.06 21.19
N ASP A 244 -0.99 -14.85 20.19
CA ASP A 244 -1.07 -15.72 19.03
C ASP A 244 0.23 -15.67 18.21
N PHE A 245 0.71 -14.47 17.86
CA PHE A 245 1.98 -14.28 17.15
C PHE A 245 3.14 -14.94 17.91
N TRP A 246 3.24 -14.68 19.22
CA TRP A 246 4.28 -15.27 20.05
C TRP A 246 4.23 -16.78 20.08
N THR A 247 3.03 -17.36 20.17
CA THR A 247 2.83 -18.82 20.20
C THR A 247 3.40 -19.49 18.95
N HIS A 248 3.20 -18.87 17.77
CA HIS A 248 3.66 -19.42 16.51
C HIS A 248 5.16 -19.21 16.25
N ILE A 249 5.72 -18.06 16.65
CA ILE A 249 7.10 -17.69 16.33
C ILE A 249 8.10 -18.11 17.40
N SER A 250 7.70 -18.17 18.67
CA SER A 250 8.63 -18.45 19.78
C SER A 250 9.35 -19.79 19.71
N GLY A 251 8.73 -20.78 19.06
CA GLY A 251 9.30 -22.12 18.85
C GLY A 251 10.34 -22.20 17.74
N SER A 252 10.48 -21.17 16.89
CA SER A 252 11.44 -21.17 15.80
C SER A 252 12.88 -21.14 16.34
N MET A 253 13.72 -22.04 15.84
CA MET A 253 15.16 -22.03 16.16
C MET A 253 15.89 -20.86 15.48
N PHE A 254 15.28 -20.24 14.48
CA PHE A 254 15.84 -19.12 13.71
C PHE A 254 15.30 -17.74 14.14
N ARG A 255 14.49 -17.66 15.20
CA ARG A 255 13.87 -16.42 15.68
C ARG A 255 14.84 -15.27 15.94
N LYS A 256 16.12 -15.56 16.19
CA LYS A 256 17.17 -14.56 16.38
C LYS A 256 17.46 -13.72 15.13
N TYR A 257 16.99 -14.14 13.96
CA TYR A 257 17.12 -13.43 12.69
C TYR A 257 15.85 -12.63 12.34
N GLY A 258 14.84 -12.61 13.21
CA GLY A 258 13.59 -11.88 12.99
C GLY A 258 13.44 -10.68 13.92
N MET A 259 12.83 -9.65 13.39
CA MET A 259 12.35 -8.47 14.12
C MET A 259 10.87 -8.31 13.83
N ALA A 260 10.04 -8.23 14.85
CA ALA A 260 8.59 -8.05 14.69
C ALA A 260 8.18 -6.64 15.11
N TYR A 261 7.35 -6.00 14.30
CA TYR A 261 6.84 -4.67 14.54
C TYR A 261 5.32 -4.63 14.58
N PHE A 262 4.78 -3.79 15.45
CA PHE A 262 3.39 -3.69 15.82
C PHE A 262 3.13 -2.33 16.48
N PRO A 263 1.95 -1.72 16.36
CA PRO A 263 0.83 -2.05 15.46
C PRO A 263 1.03 -1.50 14.04
N PHE A 264 0.00 -1.63 13.18
CA PHE A 264 -0.05 -0.93 11.90
C PHE A 264 -0.01 0.58 12.10
N LEU A 265 0.52 1.29 11.11
CA LEU A 265 0.71 2.73 11.13
C LEU A 265 -0.43 3.42 10.39
N ASN A 266 -1.01 4.45 11.00
CA ASN A 266 -1.82 5.42 10.26
C ASN A 266 -0.84 6.36 9.55
N SER A 267 -0.73 6.23 8.25
CA SER A 267 0.18 7.02 7.43
C SER A 267 -0.56 8.17 6.70
N ALA A 268 0.14 8.90 5.87
CA ALA A 268 -0.42 9.89 4.97
C ALA A 268 0.32 9.82 3.61
N VAL A 269 0.61 8.60 3.17
CA VAL A 269 1.33 8.39 1.91
C VAL A 269 0.40 8.38 0.71
N VAL A 270 -0.85 7.98 0.89
CA VAL A 270 -1.86 7.99 -0.17
C VAL A 270 -2.53 9.36 -0.21
N GLN A 271 -2.49 10.00 -1.36
CA GLN A 271 -3.16 11.30 -1.53
C GLN A 271 -4.61 11.09 -2.00
N PRO A 272 -5.58 11.87 -1.50
CA PRO A 272 -6.97 11.80 -1.96
C PRO A 272 -7.10 11.92 -3.47
N SER A 273 -6.25 12.72 -4.11
CA SER A 273 -6.22 12.89 -5.56
C SER A 273 -5.80 11.64 -6.36
N GLU A 274 -5.31 10.61 -5.70
CA GLU A 274 -5.03 9.29 -6.31
C GLU A 274 -6.28 8.42 -6.38
N ILE A 275 -7.33 8.78 -5.62
CA ILE A 275 -8.63 8.11 -5.61
C ILE A 275 -9.52 8.77 -6.67
N LEU A 276 -10.16 7.96 -7.49
CA LEU A 276 -11.04 8.44 -8.54
C LEU A 276 -12.45 7.90 -8.34
N TYR A 277 -13.45 8.57 -8.91
CA TYR A 277 -14.82 8.08 -8.86
C TYR A 277 -14.97 6.66 -9.42
N THR A 278 -14.07 6.22 -10.29
CA THR A 278 -14.04 4.84 -10.80
C THR A 278 -13.75 3.79 -9.74
N ASN A 279 -13.21 4.19 -8.59
CA ASN A 279 -13.02 3.31 -7.44
C ASN A 279 -14.29 3.04 -6.65
N PHE A 280 -15.38 3.78 -6.95
CA PHE A 280 -16.74 3.50 -6.41
C PHE A 280 -17.57 2.67 -7.38
N ASN A 281 -17.16 2.59 -8.63
CA ASN A 281 -17.85 1.87 -9.69
C ASN A 281 -17.11 0.57 -9.98
N ILE A 282 -17.44 -0.47 -9.22
CA ILE A 282 -16.74 -1.73 -9.26
C ILE A 282 -16.93 -2.42 -10.60
N GLY A 283 -15.85 -2.40 -11.34
CA GLY A 283 -15.79 -2.72 -12.75
C GLY A 283 -16.34 -4.06 -13.21
N ASN A 284 -16.47 -5.14 -12.48
CA ASN A 284 -16.88 -6.45 -13.01
C ASN A 284 -17.75 -7.28 -12.05
N ARG A 285 -18.40 -6.63 -11.12
CA ARG A 285 -19.52 -7.23 -10.41
C ARG A 285 -20.74 -7.04 -11.24
N GLY A 286 -21.32 -7.97 -11.81
CA GLY A 286 -22.51 -7.97 -12.66
C GLY A 286 -23.22 -6.62 -12.86
N ASP A 287 -23.77 -6.36 -14.00
CA ASP A 287 -24.31 -5.05 -14.39
C ASP A 287 -25.26 -4.41 -13.35
N ALA A 288 -26.03 -5.23 -12.62
CA ALA A 288 -26.96 -4.75 -11.61
C ALA A 288 -26.28 -4.07 -10.41
N PHE A 289 -25.12 -4.56 -10.00
CA PHE A 289 -24.37 -3.98 -8.87
C PHE A 289 -23.69 -2.65 -9.26
N LYS A 290 -23.08 -2.60 -10.43
CA LYS A 290 -22.53 -1.36 -11.01
C LYS A 290 -23.58 -0.26 -11.11
N THR A 291 -24.73 -0.61 -11.66
CA THR A 291 -25.85 0.33 -11.83
C THR A 291 -26.30 0.88 -10.49
N HIS A 292 -26.39 0.02 -9.46
CA HIS A 292 -26.82 0.46 -8.14
C HIS A 292 -25.82 1.45 -7.51
N THR A 293 -24.52 1.11 -7.48
CA THR A 293 -23.50 2.00 -6.88
C THR A 293 -23.37 3.32 -7.66
N LEU A 294 -23.38 3.26 -8.98
CA LEU A 294 -23.32 4.47 -9.81
C LEU A 294 -24.58 5.33 -9.61
N THR A 295 -25.77 4.72 -9.55
CA THR A 295 -27.03 5.42 -9.29
C THR A 295 -27.02 6.10 -7.91
N MET A 296 -26.58 5.42 -6.87
CA MET A 296 -26.45 6.02 -5.53
C MET A 296 -25.49 7.21 -5.56
N LEU A 297 -24.32 7.08 -6.22
CA LEU A 297 -23.38 8.17 -6.33
C LEU A 297 -23.94 9.37 -7.10
N GLN A 298 -24.60 9.13 -8.24
CA GLN A 298 -25.16 10.18 -9.10
C GLN A 298 -26.39 10.84 -8.51
N ASP A 299 -27.39 10.05 -8.12
CA ASP A 299 -28.71 10.55 -7.78
C ASP A 299 -28.87 10.84 -6.30
N ASP A 300 -28.43 9.95 -5.42
CA ASP A 300 -28.68 10.07 -3.99
C ASP A 300 -27.62 10.92 -3.27
N ILE A 301 -26.44 11.07 -3.85
CA ILE A 301 -25.33 11.77 -3.22
C ILE A 301 -24.97 13.05 -3.98
N LEU A 302 -24.50 12.93 -5.22
CA LEU A 302 -23.94 14.08 -5.94
C LEU A 302 -25.01 15.03 -6.47
N ARG A 303 -26.16 14.54 -6.98
CA ARG A 303 -27.24 15.41 -7.44
C ARG A 303 -27.93 16.15 -6.30
N VAL A 304 -28.14 15.47 -5.18
CA VAL A 304 -28.68 16.10 -3.98
C VAL A 304 -27.76 17.20 -3.49
N GLU A 305 -26.47 16.93 -3.41
CA GLU A 305 -25.49 17.95 -3.00
C GLU A 305 -25.43 19.12 -4.00
N ALA A 306 -25.51 18.83 -5.30
CA ALA A 306 -25.55 19.86 -6.34
C ALA A 306 -26.82 20.73 -6.24
N GLN A 307 -27.99 20.14 -6.02
CA GLN A 307 -29.24 20.83 -5.84
C GLN A 307 -29.22 21.72 -4.58
N ARG A 308 -28.74 21.16 -3.48
CA ARG A 308 -28.57 21.87 -2.21
C ARG A 308 -27.65 23.07 -2.34
N THR A 309 -26.52 22.90 -3.04
CA THR A 309 -25.47 23.92 -3.14
C THR A 309 -25.82 25.04 -4.13
N TYR A 310 -26.40 24.69 -5.26
CA TYR A 310 -26.58 25.61 -6.38
C TYR A 310 -28.04 25.97 -6.69
N GLY A 311 -29.02 25.14 -6.24
CA GLY A 311 -30.45 25.25 -6.64
C GLY A 311 -30.67 24.76 -8.07
N GLU A 312 -31.74 23.95 -8.27
CA GLU A 312 -31.98 23.15 -9.48
C GLU A 312 -32.05 23.94 -10.79
N ASP A 313 -32.53 25.17 -10.78
CA ASP A 313 -32.73 25.98 -12.01
C ASP A 313 -31.55 26.84 -12.42
N THR A 314 -30.45 26.82 -11.68
CA THR A 314 -29.30 27.68 -11.97
C THR A 314 -28.43 27.13 -13.10
N SER A 315 -27.71 28.04 -13.76
CA SER A 315 -26.72 27.68 -14.78
C SER A 315 -25.53 26.89 -14.18
N GLN A 316 -25.24 27.12 -12.89
CA GLN A 316 -24.21 26.39 -12.16
C GLN A 316 -24.63 24.96 -11.91
N TYR A 317 -25.84 24.73 -11.43
CA TYR A 317 -26.39 23.39 -11.27
C TYR A 317 -26.36 22.61 -12.59
N LYS A 318 -26.89 23.19 -13.68
CA LYS A 318 -26.90 22.51 -15.00
C LYS A 318 -25.52 22.09 -15.50
N ARG A 319 -24.50 22.86 -15.16
CA ARG A 319 -23.11 22.50 -15.49
C ARG A 319 -22.62 21.33 -14.63
N VAL A 320 -22.90 21.35 -13.32
CA VAL A 320 -22.51 20.30 -12.40
C VAL A 320 -23.29 19.01 -12.68
N ASP A 321 -24.59 19.11 -12.93
CA ASP A 321 -25.44 17.98 -13.30
C ASP A 321 -24.93 17.28 -14.60
N LYS A 322 -24.40 18.07 -15.55
CA LYS A 322 -23.72 17.50 -16.70
C LYS A 322 -22.48 16.69 -16.30
N TYR A 323 -21.64 17.18 -15.39
CA TYR A 323 -20.49 16.40 -14.90
C TYR A 323 -20.92 15.11 -14.21
N ILE A 324 -22.03 15.15 -13.45
CA ILE A 324 -22.59 13.97 -12.80
C ILE A 324 -23.11 12.98 -13.85
N THR A 325 -23.76 13.47 -14.89
CA THR A 325 -24.21 12.64 -16.02
C THR A 325 -23.03 12.01 -16.77
N ASP A 326 -21.95 12.76 -16.94
CA ASP A 326 -20.72 12.30 -17.63
C ASP A 326 -19.98 11.18 -16.86
N LEU A 327 -20.37 10.84 -15.61
CA LEU A 327 -19.87 9.67 -14.87
C LEU A 327 -20.28 8.33 -15.52
N ASP A 328 -21.34 8.33 -16.36
CA ASP A 328 -21.77 7.12 -17.06
C ASP A 328 -20.64 6.57 -17.94
N PRO A 329 -20.25 5.29 -17.77
CA PRO A 329 -19.20 4.64 -18.60
C PRO A 329 -19.45 4.66 -20.09
N ASN A 330 -20.73 4.84 -20.53
CA ASN A 330 -21.08 5.00 -21.94
C ASN A 330 -20.78 6.41 -22.46
N ILE A 331 -20.58 7.40 -21.60
CA ILE A 331 -20.29 8.79 -21.93
C ILE A 331 -18.80 9.08 -21.77
N THR A 332 -18.23 8.71 -20.61
CA THR A 332 -16.79 8.83 -20.33
C THR A 332 -16.19 7.43 -20.21
N ASP A 333 -15.35 7.04 -21.15
CA ASP A 333 -14.68 5.74 -21.13
C ASP A 333 -13.78 5.64 -19.90
N PRO A 334 -13.99 4.66 -19.00
CA PRO A 334 -13.14 4.43 -17.82
C PRO A 334 -11.67 4.13 -18.18
N ALA A 335 -11.39 3.69 -19.40
CA ALA A 335 -10.02 3.45 -19.88
C ALA A 335 -9.30 4.75 -20.28
N ASP A 336 -10.01 5.85 -20.54
CA ASP A 336 -9.41 7.17 -20.76
C ASP A 336 -9.08 7.85 -19.42
N THR A 337 -7.92 7.50 -18.89
CA THR A 337 -7.43 8.02 -17.59
C THR A 337 -7.36 9.55 -17.54
N THR A 338 -7.14 10.20 -18.69
CA THR A 338 -7.08 11.67 -18.77
C THR A 338 -8.48 12.29 -18.65
N ALA A 339 -9.47 11.72 -19.35
CA ALA A 339 -10.85 12.18 -19.25
C ALA A 339 -11.41 11.91 -17.84
N VAL A 340 -11.18 10.73 -17.28
CA VAL A 340 -11.58 10.35 -15.93
C VAL A 340 -10.99 11.30 -14.89
N SER A 341 -9.68 11.55 -14.89
CA SER A 341 -9.02 12.44 -13.95
C SER A 341 -9.53 13.88 -14.04
N ARG A 342 -9.76 14.38 -15.26
CA ARG A 342 -10.32 15.72 -15.48
C ARG A 342 -11.75 15.83 -14.96
N LEU A 343 -12.59 14.83 -15.21
CA LEU A 343 -13.97 14.78 -14.73
C LEU A 343 -13.99 14.74 -13.20
N ASN A 344 -13.19 13.86 -12.60
CA ASN A 344 -13.03 13.75 -11.16
C ASN A 344 -12.65 15.10 -10.53
N GLN A 345 -11.65 15.78 -11.07
CA GLN A 345 -11.21 17.09 -10.58
C GLN A 345 -12.31 18.17 -10.69
N ASN A 346 -13.09 18.15 -11.76
CA ASN A 346 -14.22 19.09 -11.91
C ASN A 346 -15.30 18.84 -10.87
N LEU A 347 -15.59 17.56 -10.57
CA LEU A 347 -16.60 17.17 -9.56
C LEU A 347 -16.13 17.50 -8.15
N VAL A 348 -14.89 17.18 -7.79
CA VAL A 348 -14.31 17.52 -6.46
C VAL A 348 -14.33 19.04 -6.22
N ASN A 349 -13.99 19.83 -7.24
CA ASN A 349 -14.03 21.29 -7.14
C ASN A 349 -15.45 21.84 -7.01
N ALA A 350 -16.44 21.17 -7.59
CA ALA A 350 -17.81 21.60 -7.54
C ALA A 350 -18.57 21.09 -6.31
N LEU A 351 -18.27 19.87 -5.87
CA LEU A 351 -18.99 19.14 -4.83
C LEU A 351 -18.00 18.61 -3.78
N PRO A 352 -17.84 19.33 -2.64
CA PRO A 352 -16.91 18.96 -1.58
C PRO A 352 -17.14 17.55 -1.01
N ILE A 353 -18.36 17.02 -1.10
CA ILE A 353 -18.69 15.67 -0.62
C ILE A 353 -17.86 14.58 -1.31
N LEU A 354 -17.59 14.73 -2.62
CA LEU A 354 -16.73 13.76 -3.33
C LEU A 354 -15.32 13.75 -2.75
N GLY A 355 -14.74 14.93 -2.48
CA GLY A 355 -13.46 15.03 -1.80
C GLY A 355 -13.46 14.45 -0.38
N GLN A 356 -14.59 14.52 0.35
CA GLN A 356 -14.73 13.83 1.65
C GLN A 356 -14.67 12.32 1.48
N ILE A 357 -15.36 11.75 0.48
CA ILE A 357 -15.35 10.32 0.18
C ILE A 357 -13.91 9.87 -0.18
N GLU A 358 -13.24 10.61 -1.05
CA GLU A 358 -11.84 10.34 -1.43
C GLU A 358 -10.90 10.37 -0.20
N ASN A 359 -11.06 11.35 0.69
CA ASN A 359 -10.29 11.43 1.93
C ASN A 359 -10.52 10.23 2.86
N VAL A 360 -11.77 9.77 2.99
CA VAL A 360 -12.10 8.59 3.80
C VAL A 360 -11.43 7.35 3.22
N ILE A 361 -11.50 7.16 1.90
CA ILE A 361 -10.85 6.01 1.25
C ILE A 361 -9.33 6.07 1.43
N ALA A 362 -8.72 7.24 1.17
CA ALA A 362 -7.28 7.41 1.38
C ALA A 362 -6.89 7.04 2.82
N SER A 363 -7.65 7.49 3.82
CA SER A 363 -7.39 7.16 5.22
C SER A 363 -7.53 5.67 5.54
N LYS A 364 -8.42 4.94 4.86
CA LYS A 364 -8.56 3.47 5.01
C LYS A 364 -7.36 2.73 4.40
N ILE A 365 -6.87 3.20 3.25
CA ILE A 365 -5.70 2.61 2.58
C ILE A 365 -4.39 2.95 3.33
N ASP A 366 -4.35 4.07 4.02
CA ASP A 366 -3.18 4.55 4.77
C ASP A 366 -2.91 3.80 6.09
N VAL A 367 -3.72 2.81 6.44
CA VAL A 367 -3.45 1.88 7.54
C VAL A 367 -2.51 0.79 7.02
N LEU A 368 -1.22 0.95 7.24
CA LEU A 368 -0.17 0.15 6.61
C LEU A 368 0.68 -0.63 7.62
N PRO A 369 1.18 -1.81 7.23
CA PRO A 369 2.12 -2.55 8.04
C PRO A 369 3.43 -1.76 8.25
N PRO A 370 4.04 -1.81 9.45
CA PRO A 370 5.19 -0.99 9.81
C PRO A 370 6.51 -1.41 9.16
N SER A 371 6.60 -2.59 8.57
CA SER A 371 7.85 -3.15 8.02
C SER A 371 8.55 -2.24 7.02
N GLY A 372 7.79 -1.58 6.12
CA GLY A 372 8.34 -0.64 5.15
C GLY A 372 8.99 0.59 5.80
N ALA A 373 8.31 1.20 6.77
CA ALA A 373 8.83 2.34 7.52
C ALA A 373 10.09 1.95 8.31
N MET A 374 10.06 0.79 8.98
CA MET A 374 11.19 0.31 9.78
C MET A 374 12.42 0.00 8.93
N ALA A 375 12.23 -0.59 7.75
CA ALA A 375 13.32 -0.78 6.78
C ALA A 375 13.98 0.56 6.40
N GLY A 376 13.18 1.63 6.19
CA GLY A 376 13.68 2.98 5.94
C GLY A 376 14.48 3.55 7.10
N VAL A 377 13.96 3.42 8.32
CA VAL A 377 14.66 3.85 9.55
C VAL A 377 16.00 3.14 9.72
N PHE A 378 16.08 1.84 9.46
CA PHE A 378 17.35 1.11 9.50
C PHE A 378 18.33 1.61 8.45
N THR A 379 17.87 1.81 7.21
CA THR A 379 18.73 2.36 6.15
C THR A 379 19.26 3.74 6.52
N LEU A 380 18.40 4.62 7.04
CA LEU A 380 18.79 5.97 7.48
C LEU A 380 19.78 5.94 8.65
N ASN A 381 19.56 5.05 9.63
CA ASN A 381 20.44 4.91 10.77
C ASN A 381 21.83 4.45 10.34
N ASP A 382 21.91 3.44 9.48
CA ASP A 382 23.18 2.93 8.96
C ASP A 382 23.96 3.98 8.16
N GLN A 383 23.25 4.79 7.35
CA GLN A 383 23.87 5.87 6.59
C GLN A 383 24.43 6.99 7.49
N ASN A 384 23.69 7.38 8.51
CA ASN A 384 24.04 8.53 9.34
C ASN A 384 24.96 8.20 10.51
N ARG A 385 24.83 7.01 11.09
CA ARG A 385 25.50 6.62 12.34
C ARG A 385 26.45 5.43 12.19
N GLY A 386 26.34 4.69 11.07
CA GLY A 386 27.07 3.45 10.82
C GLY A 386 26.50 2.25 11.59
N VAL A 387 26.84 1.06 11.10
CA VAL A 387 26.34 -0.23 11.62
C VAL A 387 26.64 -0.52 13.08
N TRP A 388 27.62 0.16 13.67
CA TRP A 388 28.01 -0.03 15.07
C TRP A 388 27.10 0.68 16.07
N ASN A 389 26.09 1.39 15.60
CA ASN A 389 25.18 2.22 16.40
C ASN A 389 23.74 1.68 16.41
N ALA A 390 23.61 0.36 16.29
CA ALA A 390 22.32 -0.32 16.34
C ALA A 390 21.69 -0.27 17.74
#